data_8650dcde94ce4700c82be606148822d8
#
_entry.id   8650dcde94ce4700c82be606148822d8
#
_cell.length_a   1.000
_cell.length_b   1.000
_cell.length_c   1.000
_cell.angle_alpha   90.00
_cell.angle_beta   90.00
_cell.angle_gamma   90.00
#
_symmetry.space_group_name_H-M   'P 1'
#
loop_
_entity.id
_entity.type
_entity.pdbx_description
1 polymer ?
#
loop_
_entity_poly.entity_id
_entity_poly.type
_entity_poly.pdbx_seq_one_letter_code
_entity_poly.pdbx_strand_id
1 'polypeptide(L)'
;KIVEDCAQSFGSGINHQRVGSIGDMGCFSFYPTKNLGCYGDGGMVTTNSEELFNMIIKLRNHGSSKRYHHDIIGYNSRLDEIQAAILNVKIKHIDRFNLMRQKIADVYNDNLSNLDFLTIPKVIKNGNHVFHQYTINSRIREKIKIELEKNNIGSAIYYPISLEKQDAYKNIYNEHGVFVNSNYLSNTCLSLPIHPFLSEKDALKVCNVIQNIS
;
A
#
# COMPACT_ATOMS: atom_id res chain seq x y z
N LYS A 1 -7.00 -21.51 -4.20
CA LYS A 1 -6.43 -20.79 -3.05
C LYS A 1 -6.37 -19.29 -3.31
N ILE A 2 -6.71 -18.49 -2.28
CA ILE A 2 -6.70 -17.03 -2.34
C ILE A 2 -5.60 -16.53 -1.41
N VAL A 3 -4.67 -15.73 -1.96
CA VAL A 3 -3.65 -15.01 -1.19
C VAL A 3 -3.98 -13.53 -1.27
N GLU A 4 -4.24 -12.90 -0.12
CA GLU A 4 -4.49 -11.47 -0.04
C GLU A 4 -3.16 -10.71 -0.02
N ASP A 5 -2.96 -9.80 -0.96
CA ASP A 5 -1.89 -8.80 -0.88
C ASP A 5 -2.33 -7.67 0.05
N CYS A 6 -1.92 -7.76 1.30
CA CYS A 6 -2.21 -6.79 2.35
C CYS A 6 -1.07 -5.79 2.59
N ALA A 7 -0.10 -5.70 1.67
CA ALA A 7 1.11 -4.90 1.87
C ALA A 7 0.85 -3.40 2.11
N GLN A 8 -0.29 -2.88 1.67
CA GLN A 8 -0.67 -1.45 1.83
C GLN A 8 -1.99 -1.27 2.59
N SER A 9 -2.53 -2.31 3.22
CA SER A 9 -3.88 -2.29 3.76
C SER A 9 -3.99 -2.67 5.24
N PHE A 10 -2.91 -2.58 6.01
CA PHE A 10 -2.93 -2.96 7.42
C PHE A 10 -3.99 -2.19 8.21
N GLY A 11 -4.95 -2.93 8.76
CA GLY A 11 -6.09 -2.38 9.52
C GLY A 11 -7.32 -2.03 8.68
N SER A 12 -7.28 -2.23 7.35
CA SER A 12 -8.49 -2.11 6.52
C SER A 12 -9.38 -3.36 6.63
N GLY A 13 -10.58 -3.27 6.09
CA GLY A 13 -11.53 -4.38 6.11
C GLY A 13 -12.72 -4.15 5.19
N ILE A 14 -13.51 -5.18 5.01
CA ILE A 14 -14.77 -5.17 4.27
C ILE A 14 -15.81 -6.04 5.00
N ASN A 15 -17.06 -5.60 5.07
CA ASN A 15 -18.14 -6.34 5.72
C ASN A 15 -17.78 -6.83 7.14
N HIS A 16 -17.14 -5.98 7.95
CA HIS A 16 -16.65 -6.25 9.31
C HIS A 16 -15.52 -7.31 9.40
N GLN A 17 -15.00 -7.80 8.30
CA GLN A 17 -13.83 -8.68 8.29
C GLN A 17 -12.56 -7.88 8.00
N ARG A 18 -11.49 -8.14 8.74
CA ARG A 18 -10.18 -7.53 8.51
C ARG A 18 -9.50 -8.18 7.30
N VAL A 19 -8.84 -7.38 6.45
CA VAL A 19 -7.99 -7.93 5.39
C VAL A 19 -6.90 -8.81 5.99
N GLY A 20 -6.49 -9.82 5.26
CA GLY A 20 -5.57 -10.85 5.72
C GLY A 20 -6.23 -11.99 6.51
N SER A 21 -7.57 -11.95 6.67
CA SER A 21 -8.35 -13.04 7.29
C SER A 21 -9.50 -13.56 6.43
N ILE A 22 -9.63 -13.06 5.20
CA ILE A 22 -10.72 -13.38 4.28
C ILE A 22 -10.34 -14.54 3.36
N GLY A 23 -9.15 -14.49 2.79
CA GLY A 23 -8.60 -15.57 1.94
C GLY A 23 -7.95 -16.70 2.74
N ASP A 24 -7.26 -17.58 2.04
CA ASP A 24 -6.48 -18.66 2.67
C ASP A 24 -5.25 -18.13 3.41
N MET A 25 -4.66 -17.06 2.89
CA MET A 25 -3.49 -16.37 3.48
C MET A 25 -3.58 -14.88 3.24
N GLY A 26 -3.03 -14.08 4.16
CA GLY A 26 -2.79 -12.65 3.99
C GLY A 26 -1.31 -12.31 4.12
N CYS A 27 -0.77 -11.52 3.18
CA CYS A 27 0.63 -11.13 3.13
C CYS A 27 0.79 -9.64 3.45
N PHE A 28 1.45 -9.30 4.55
CA PHE A 28 1.68 -7.95 5.01
C PHE A 28 3.13 -7.52 4.85
N SER A 29 3.33 -6.25 4.52
CA SER A 29 4.64 -5.60 4.51
C SER A 29 4.76 -4.66 5.71
N PHE A 30 5.91 -4.74 6.40
CA PHE A 30 6.30 -3.83 7.46
C PHE A 30 7.45 -2.90 7.03
N TYR A 31 7.66 -2.73 5.73
CA TYR A 31 8.61 -1.74 5.21
C TYR A 31 8.38 -0.37 5.89
N PRO A 32 9.42 0.42 6.19
CA PRO A 32 9.34 1.60 7.07
C PRO A 32 8.24 2.62 6.74
N THR A 33 7.88 2.77 5.46
CA THR A 33 6.84 3.71 5.02
C THR A 33 5.42 3.19 5.15
N LYS A 34 5.22 1.89 5.45
CA LYS A 34 3.89 1.29 5.60
C LYS A 34 3.14 1.85 6.79
N ASN A 35 1.81 1.74 6.80
CA ASN A 35 0.97 2.21 7.90
C ASN A 35 1.44 1.64 9.25
N LEU A 36 1.74 0.34 9.28
CA LEU A 36 2.48 -0.31 10.34
C LEU A 36 3.85 -0.70 9.79
N GLY A 37 4.84 0.18 9.90
CA GLY A 37 6.20 -0.03 9.43
C GLY A 37 7.19 -0.21 10.57
N CYS A 38 8.14 -1.14 10.43
CA CYS A 38 9.32 -1.26 11.30
C CYS A 38 10.46 -0.33 10.84
N TYR A 39 11.66 -0.46 11.36
CA TYR A 39 12.83 0.38 11.01
C TYR A 39 13.82 -0.36 10.11
N GLY A 40 13.31 -1.16 9.21
CA GLY A 40 14.03 -1.96 8.22
C GLY A 40 13.04 -2.83 7.46
N ASP A 41 13.50 -3.88 6.81
CA ASP A 41 12.63 -4.83 6.14
C ASP A 41 11.88 -5.71 7.14
N GLY A 42 10.64 -5.99 6.84
CA GLY A 42 9.79 -6.86 7.65
C GLY A 42 8.48 -7.19 6.94
N GLY A 43 7.89 -8.29 7.34
CA GLY A 43 6.60 -8.75 6.83
C GLY A 43 5.99 -9.83 7.72
N MET A 44 4.76 -10.16 7.41
CA MET A 44 3.98 -11.17 8.12
C MET A 44 3.05 -11.88 7.16
N VAL A 45 2.86 -13.17 7.38
CA VAL A 45 1.79 -13.95 6.74
C VAL A 45 0.79 -14.37 7.80
N THR A 46 -0.50 -14.19 7.51
CA THR A 46 -1.61 -14.69 8.33
C THR A 46 -2.35 -15.81 7.63
N THR A 47 -2.86 -16.76 8.38
CA THR A 47 -3.72 -17.85 7.89
C THR A 47 -4.55 -18.44 9.02
N ASN A 48 -5.73 -18.96 8.68
CA ASN A 48 -6.58 -19.76 9.58
C ASN A 48 -6.38 -21.28 9.37
N SER A 49 -5.49 -21.69 8.45
CA SER A 49 -5.18 -23.09 8.17
C SER A 49 -3.93 -23.53 8.93
N GLU A 50 -4.07 -24.51 9.79
CA GLU A 50 -2.93 -25.11 10.54
C GLU A 50 -1.91 -25.73 9.57
N GLU A 51 -2.36 -26.36 8.49
CA GLU A 51 -1.49 -26.92 7.45
C GLU A 51 -0.60 -25.85 6.82
N LEU A 52 -1.21 -24.72 6.38
CA LEU A 52 -0.49 -23.60 5.78
C LEU A 52 0.45 -22.95 6.80
N PHE A 53 0.00 -22.76 8.04
CA PHE A 53 0.84 -22.25 9.13
C PHE A 53 2.10 -23.09 9.31
N ASN A 54 1.96 -24.40 9.44
CA ASN A 54 3.09 -25.32 9.64
C ASN A 54 4.05 -25.31 8.42
N MET A 55 3.51 -25.21 7.22
CA MET A 55 4.31 -25.09 5.99
C MET A 55 5.11 -23.78 5.97
N ILE A 56 4.47 -22.65 6.27
CA ILE A 56 5.11 -21.33 6.30
C ILE A 56 6.22 -21.26 7.35
N ILE A 57 5.98 -21.82 8.55
CA ILE A 57 7.01 -21.88 9.61
C ILE A 57 8.25 -22.63 9.13
N LYS A 58 8.09 -23.76 8.42
CA LYS A 58 9.21 -24.48 7.82
C LYS A 58 9.89 -23.65 6.71
N LEU A 59 9.12 -23.12 5.77
CA LEU A 59 9.64 -22.37 4.63
C LEU A 59 10.48 -21.17 5.08
N ARG A 60 9.99 -20.36 6.03
CA ARG A 60 10.70 -19.15 6.51
C ARG A 60 12.00 -19.46 7.23
N ASN A 61 12.19 -20.69 7.68
CA ASN A 61 13.35 -21.13 8.47
C ASN A 61 14.13 -22.24 7.75
N HIS A 62 14.55 -21.96 6.52
CA HIS A 62 15.39 -22.86 5.70
C HIS A 62 14.77 -24.25 5.43
N GLY A 63 13.43 -24.37 5.46
CA GLY A 63 12.74 -25.67 5.29
C GLY A 63 12.88 -26.64 6.46
N SER A 64 13.24 -26.12 7.65
CA SER A 64 13.57 -26.91 8.82
C SER A 64 12.35 -27.19 9.70
N SER A 65 12.15 -28.47 10.05
CA SER A 65 11.16 -28.89 11.07
C SER A 65 11.78 -28.97 12.46
N LYS A 66 13.07 -29.24 12.54
CA LYS A 66 13.84 -29.33 13.77
C LYS A 66 15.29 -28.91 13.49
N ARG A 67 16.01 -28.44 14.51
CA ARG A 67 17.38 -27.96 14.38
C ARG A 67 18.27 -28.94 13.60
N TYR A 68 18.92 -28.45 12.53
CA TYR A 68 19.77 -29.20 11.61
C TYR A 68 19.05 -30.25 10.73
N HIS A 69 17.72 -30.31 10.72
CA HIS A 69 16.96 -31.21 9.85
C HIS A 69 16.08 -30.37 8.93
N HIS A 70 16.29 -30.50 7.61
CA HIS A 70 15.62 -29.74 6.56
C HIS A 70 14.78 -30.71 5.72
N ASP A 71 13.46 -30.60 5.83
CA ASP A 71 12.53 -31.51 5.13
C ASP A 71 12.22 -31.03 3.71
N ILE A 72 12.33 -29.73 3.48
CA ILE A 72 12.03 -29.07 2.20
C ILE A 72 13.06 -27.97 1.94
N ILE A 73 13.14 -27.49 0.69
CA ILE A 73 13.88 -26.28 0.36
C ILE A 73 13.11 -25.08 0.91
N GLY A 74 13.77 -24.23 1.68
CA GLY A 74 13.18 -23.05 2.30
C GLY A 74 14.05 -21.81 2.17
N TYR A 75 13.67 -20.76 2.91
CA TYR A 75 14.25 -19.42 2.84
C TYR A 75 14.74 -18.98 4.22
N ASN A 76 15.61 -18.00 4.23
CA ASN A 76 15.86 -17.20 5.42
C ASN A 76 14.91 -16.00 5.40
N SER A 77 13.71 -16.16 6.02
CA SER A 77 12.65 -15.13 6.02
C SER A 77 12.09 -14.97 7.44
N ARG A 78 12.97 -14.64 8.38
CA ARG A 78 12.64 -14.39 9.78
C ARG A 78 12.55 -12.89 10.01
N LEU A 79 11.67 -12.48 10.92
CA LEU A 79 11.61 -11.11 11.40
C LEU A 79 12.59 -10.95 12.58
N ASP A 80 13.45 -9.94 12.53
CA ASP A 80 14.38 -9.64 13.60
C ASP A 80 13.64 -9.17 14.86
N GLU A 81 14.12 -9.60 16.04
CA GLU A 81 13.56 -9.26 17.34
C GLU A 81 13.43 -7.76 17.58
N ILE A 82 14.42 -6.97 17.12
CA ILE A 82 14.38 -5.50 17.20
C ILE A 82 13.21 -4.95 16.41
N GLN A 83 13.00 -5.43 15.17
CA GLN A 83 11.88 -5.01 14.33
C GLN A 83 10.54 -5.41 14.94
N ALA A 84 10.45 -6.61 15.50
CA ALA A 84 9.27 -7.09 16.21
C ALA A 84 8.96 -6.22 17.45
N ALA A 85 9.97 -5.82 18.21
CA ALA A 85 9.80 -4.92 19.36
C ALA A 85 9.25 -3.55 18.94
N ILE A 86 9.76 -2.97 17.85
CA ILE A 86 9.27 -1.71 17.29
C ILE A 86 7.80 -1.84 16.86
N LEU A 87 7.44 -2.91 16.15
CA LEU A 87 6.08 -3.17 15.73
C LEU A 87 5.13 -3.34 16.91
N ASN A 88 5.55 -4.02 17.98
CA ASN A 88 4.76 -4.19 19.21
C ASN A 88 4.45 -2.86 19.93
N VAL A 89 5.29 -1.85 19.79
CA VAL A 89 4.99 -0.49 20.26
C VAL A 89 4.01 0.21 19.31
N LYS A 90 4.28 0.18 18.00
CA LYS A 90 3.51 0.93 16.99
C LYS A 90 2.10 0.39 16.78
N ILE A 91 1.91 -0.93 16.89
CA ILE A 91 0.58 -1.55 16.67
C ILE A 91 -0.47 -1.03 17.65
N LYS A 92 -0.09 -0.62 18.85
CA LYS A 92 -0.99 -0.03 19.85
C LYS A 92 -1.59 1.31 19.40
N HIS A 93 -1.03 1.93 18.38
CA HIS A 93 -1.43 3.24 17.86
C HIS A 93 -2.01 3.17 16.45
N ILE A 94 -2.04 1.98 15.82
CA ILE A 94 -2.33 1.86 14.39
C ILE A 94 -3.75 2.33 14.02
N ASP A 95 -4.76 2.01 14.81
CA ASP A 95 -6.14 2.43 14.53
C ASP A 95 -6.26 3.96 14.59
N ARG A 96 -5.60 4.61 15.54
CA ARG A 96 -5.51 6.08 15.61
C ARG A 96 -4.80 6.64 14.38
N PHE A 97 -3.67 6.07 13.97
CA PHE A 97 -2.92 6.55 12.81
C PHE A 97 -3.72 6.40 11.51
N ASN A 98 -4.43 5.28 11.34
CA ASN A 98 -5.32 5.08 10.20
C ASN A 98 -6.48 6.08 10.21
N LEU A 99 -7.09 6.36 11.36
CA LEU A 99 -8.13 7.38 11.49
C LEU A 99 -7.61 8.78 11.12
N MET A 100 -6.39 9.13 11.52
CA MET A 100 -5.79 10.41 11.15
C MET A 100 -5.55 10.51 9.64
N ARG A 101 -5.12 9.43 8.97
CA ARG A 101 -5.02 9.38 7.51
C ARG A 101 -6.39 9.52 6.82
N GLN A 102 -7.42 8.89 7.35
CA GLN A 102 -8.79 9.01 6.84
C GLN A 102 -9.27 10.47 6.90
N LYS A 103 -9.03 11.17 8.01
CA LYS A 103 -9.38 12.61 8.13
C LYS A 103 -8.69 13.47 7.05
N ILE A 104 -7.43 13.21 6.77
CA ILE A 104 -6.72 13.91 5.68
C ILE A 104 -7.30 13.55 4.31
N ALA A 105 -7.64 12.28 4.10
CA ALA A 105 -8.29 11.85 2.86
C ALA A 105 -9.67 12.52 2.67
N ASP A 106 -10.43 12.73 3.74
CA ASP A 106 -11.70 13.46 3.69
C ASP A 106 -11.49 14.92 3.26
N VAL A 107 -10.46 15.61 3.78
CA VAL A 107 -10.09 16.95 3.30
C VAL A 107 -9.82 16.96 1.81
N TYR A 108 -9.08 15.98 1.29
CA TYR A 108 -8.83 15.86 -0.14
C TYR A 108 -10.11 15.55 -0.93
N ASN A 109 -10.95 14.65 -0.44
CA ASN A 109 -12.22 14.30 -1.07
C ASN A 109 -13.12 15.53 -1.21
N ASP A 110 -13.30 16.29 -0.13
CA ASP A 110 -14.18 17.46 -0.09
C ASP A 110 -13.72 18.57 -1.04
N ASN A 111 -12.42 18.72 -1.22
CA ASN A 111 -11.86 19.82 -2.00
C ASN A 111 -11.51 19.46 -3.46
N LEU A 112 -11.29 18.18 -3.79
CA LEU A 112 -10.80 17.78 -5.10
C LEU A 112 -11.83 16.99 -5.92
N SER A 113 -12.91 16.48 -5.31
CA SER A 113 -13.90 15.62 -6.00
C SER A 113 -14.62 16.28 -7.19
N ASN A 114 -14.74 17.59 -7.19
CA ASN A 114 -15.45 18.36 -8.20
C ASN A 114 -14.57 18.88 -9.35
N LEU A 115 -13.28 18.49 -9.38
CA LEU A 115 -12.36 18.91 -10.44
C LEU A 115 -12.42 17.95 -11.62
N ASP A 116 -12.87 18.41 -12.77
CA ASP A 116 -13.11 17.58 -13.97
C ASP A 116 -11.83 16.95 -14.56
N PHE A 117 -10.67 17.53 -14.28
CA PHE A 117 -9.40 17.07 -14.83
C PHE A 117 -8.71 15.99 -13.98
N LEU A 118 -9.29 15.59 -12.83
CA LEU A 118 -8.76 14.53 -12.01
C LEU A 118 -9.84 13.59 -11.45
N THR A 119 -9.43 12.41 -11.05
CA THR A 119 -10.28 11.45 -10.34
C THR A 119 -9.63 11.09 -9.01
N ILE A 120 -10.41 11.15 -7.94
CA ILE A 120 -10.00 10.77 -6.58
C ILE A 120 -10.20 9.27 -6.32
N PRO A 121 -9.52 8.66 -5.33
CA PRO A 121 -9.75 7.27 -4.95
C PRO A 121 -11.16 7.08 -4.38
N LYS A 122 -11.78 5.95 -4.74
CA LYS A 122 -13.11 5.59 -4.24
C LYS A 122 -13.02 4.46 -3.23
N VAL A 123 -13.71 4.60 -2.11
CA VAL A 123 -13.84 3.53 -1.13
C VAL A 123 -15.03 2.64 -1.52
N ILE A 124 -14.84 1.33 -1.52
CA ILE A 124 -15.91 0.36 -1.80
C ILE A 124 -16.96 0.38 -0.70
N LYS A 125 -18.21 0.04 -1.07
CA LYS A 125 -19.32 -0.05 -0.11
C LYS A 125 -18.99 -1.07 1.00
N ASN A 126 -19.28 -0.72 2.25
CA ASN A 126 -18.97 -1.52 3.44
C ASN A 126 -17.49 -1.82 3.67
N GLY A 127 -16.59 -1.12 2.95
CA GLY A 127 -15.14 -1.17 3.18
C GLY A 127 -14.65 0.02 3.97
N ASN A 128 -13.52 -0.14 4.67
CA ASN A 128 -12.76 0.97 5.19
C ASN A 128 -11.39 1.02 4.51
N HIS A 129 -10.97 2.20 4.09
CA HIS A 129 -9.68 2.44 3.47
C HIS A 129 -8.73 3.09 4.48
N VAL A 130 -7.48 2.63 4.54
CA VAL A 130 -6.48 3.12 5.51
C VAL A 130 -5.50 4.13 4.89
N PHE A 131 -5.71 4.47 3.63
CA PHE A 131 -4.96 5.48 2.88
C PHE A 131 -3.45 5.43 3.15
N HIS A 132 -2.85 4.27 2.87
CA HIS A 132 -1.38 4.19 2.81
C HIS A 132 -0.85 5.23 1.83
N GLN A 133 -1.53 5.36 0.70
CA GLN A 133 -1.34 6.40 -0.30
C GLN A 133 -2.70 7.04 -0.61
N TYR A 134 -2.70 8.33 -0.97
CA TYR A 134 -3.84 9.00 -1.57
C TYR A 134 -3.49 9.31 -3.02
N THR A 135 -3.92 8.44 -3.93
CA THR A 135 -3.52 8.48 -5.33
C THR A 135 -4.67 9.00 -6.18
N ILE A 136 -4.46 10.15 -6.79
CA ILE A 136 -5.34 10.71 -7.81
C ILE A 136 -4.90 10.22 -9.21
N ASN A 137 -5.82 10.27 -10.17
CA ASN A 137 -5.53 10.05 -11.59
C ASN A 137 -5.86 11.31 -12.38
N SER A 138 -4.94 11.77 -13.23
CA SER A 138 -5.13 12.95 -14.07
C SER A 138 -4.32 12.87 -15.35
N ARG A 139 -4.93 13.26 -16.47
CA ARG A 139 -4.21 13.39 -17.75
C ARG A 139 -3.20 14.53 -17.74
N ILE A 140 -3.38 15.51 -16.86
CA ILE A 140 -2.43 16.63 -16.66
C ILE A 140 -1.52 16.39 -15.43
N ARG A 141 -1.27 15.11 -15.07
CA ARG A 141 -0.47 14.71 -13.90
C ARG A 141 0.86 15.46 -13.81
N GLU A 142 1.59 15.58 -14.92
CA GLU A 142 2.90 16.26 -14.92
C GLU A 142 2.76 17.75 -14.58
N LYS A 143 1.72 18.42 -15.04
CA LYS A 143 1.44 19.82 -14.68
C LYS A 143 1.14 19.93 -13.20
N ILE A 144 0.30 19.05 -12.64
CA ILE A 144 -0.02 19.01 -11.22
C ILE A 144 1.28 18.80 -10.41
N LYS A 145 2.11 17.83 -10.79
CA LYS A 145 3.37 17.54 -10.12
C LYS A 145 4.31 18.75 -10.09
N ILE A 146 4.49 19.43 -11.22
CA ILE A 146 5.33 20.63 -11.34
C ILE A 146 4.82 21.76 -10.43
N GLU A 147 3.51 22.01 -10.40
CA GLU A 147 2.93 23.05 -9.56
C GLU A 147 3.07 22.73 -8.05
N LEU A 148 2.92 21.47 -7.67
CA LEU A 148 3.21 21.02 -6.30
C LEU A 148 4.67 21.24 -5.93
N GLU A 149 5.61 20.85 -6.79
CA GLU A 149 7.06 21.04 -6.59
C GLU A 149 7.43 22.52 -6.43
N LYS A 150 6.90 23.43 -7.27
CA LYS A 150 7.08 24.88 -7.15
C LYS A 150 6.64 25.43 -5.80
N ASN A 151 5.66 24.78 -5.18
CA ASN A 151 5.14 25.15 -3.86
C ASN A 151 5.80 24.38 -2.70
N ASN A 152 6.91 23.67 -2.96
CA ASN A 152 7.63 22.80 -2.01
C ASN A 152 6.74 21.70 -1.41
N ILE A 153 5.83 21.14 -2.21
CA ILE A 153 4.97 20.03 -1.85
C ILE A 153 5.47 18.77 -2.57
N GLY A 154 5.86 17.74 -1.80
CA GLY A 154 6.28 16.45 -2.35
C GLY A 154 5.09 15.68 -2.92
N SER A 155 5.29 14.99 -4.03
CA SER A 155 4.35 14.02 -4.59
C SER A 155 5.11 12.88 -5.26
N ALA A 156 4.47 11.74 -5.48
CA ALA A 156 5.14 10.57 -6.03
C ALA A 156 4.25 9.81 -7.03
N ILE A 157 4.90 9.16 -7.99
CA ILE A 157 4.21 8.33 -9.00
C ILE A 157 4.43 6.85 -8.63
N TYR A 158 3.37 6.17 -8.23
CA TYR A 158 3.38 4.75 -7.88
C TYR A 158 2.39 3.98 -8.78
N TYR A 159 2.84 3.39 -9.95
CA TYR A 159 4.22 3.38 -10.44
C TYR A 159 4.26 3.89 -11.88
N PRO A 160 5.41 4.43 -12.37
CA PRO A 160 5.47 5.06 -13.71
C PRO A 160 5.51 4.07 -14.86
N ILE A 161 5.79 2.80 -14.57
CA ILE A 161 5.86 1.72 -15.57
C ILE A 161 5.03 0.54 -15.05
N SER A 162 4.09 0.07 -15.84
CA SER A 162 3.29 -1.12 -15.52
C SER A 162 4.15 -2.40 -15.56
N LEU A 163 3.75 -3.42 -14.78
CA LEU A 163 4.59 -4.62 -14.56
C LEU A 163 4.94 -5.34 -15.86
N GLU A 164 3.98 -5.48 -16.80
CA GLU A 164 4.20 -6.14 -18.07
C GLU A 164 5.23 -5.43 -18.97
N LYS A 165 5.51 -4.16 -18.69
CA LYS A 165 6.50 -3.36 -19.43
C LYS A 165 7.89 -3.36 -18.77
N GLN A 166 8.01 -3.94 -17.60
CA GLN A 166 9.31 -4.09 -16.95
C GLN A 166 10.17 -5.09 -17.73
N ASP A 167 11.48 -4.80 -17.86
CA ASP A 167 12.41 -5.65 -18.60
C ASP A 167 12.43 -7.10 -18.07
N ALA A 168 12.26 -7.28 -16.77
CA ALA A 168 12.18 -8.60 -16.13
C ALA A 168 11.03 -9.48 -16.64
N TYR A 169 9.97 -8.86 -17.17
CA TYR A 169 8.76 -9.58 -17.59
C TYR A 169 8.54 -9.61 -19.11
N LYS A 170 9.39 -8.94 -19.90
CA LYS A 170 9.25 -8.85 -21.36
C LYS A 170 9.08 -10.21 -22.03
N ASN A 171 9.83 -11.22 -21.58
CA ASN A 171 9.79 -12.58 -22.15
C ASN A 171 8.60 -13.41 -21.65
N ILE A 172 7.89 -12.98 -20.63
CA ILE A 172 6.75 -13.69 -20.04
C ILE A 172 5.43 -13.22 -20.66
N TYR A 173 5.33 -11.93 -21.03
CA TYR A 173 4.09 -11.28 -21.47
C TYR A 173 4.09 -10.89 -22.94
N ASN A 174 5.04 -11.40 -23.76
CA ASN A 174 5.18 -11.01 -25.18
C ASN A 174 3.96 -11.33 -26.06
N GLU A 175 2.98 -12.11 -25.60
CA GLU A 175 1.90 -12.60 -26.47
C GLU A 175 0.47 -12.33 -25.97
N HIS A 176 0.25 -11.79 -24.78
CA HIS A 176 -1.08 -11.85 -24.18
C HIS A 176 -1.60 -10.53 -23.63
N GLY A 177 -2.20 -9.75 -24.51
CA GLY A 177 -3.21 -8.78 -24.13
C GLY A 177 -2.74 -7.34 -23.99
N VAL A 178 -3.66 -6.44 -24.28
CA VAL A 178 -3.50 -5.01 -24.09
C VAL A 178 -3.92 -4.67 -22.65
N PHE A 179 -2.97 -4.39 -21.77
CA PHE A 179 -3.22 -3.99 -20.38
C PHE A 179 -3.63 -2.51 -20.30
N VAL A 180 -4.82 -2.19 -20.86
CA VAL A 180 -5.30 -0.80 -21.03
C VAL A 180 -5.35 -0.06 -19.70
N ASN A 181 -5.89 -0.69 -18.65
CA ASN A 181 -6.05 -0.05 -17.35
C ASN A 181 -4.70 0.15 -16.64
N SER A 182 -3.79 -0.82 -16.69
CA SER A 182 -2.44 -0.69 -16.15
C SER A 182 -1.67 0.45 -16.81
N ASN A 183 -1.74 0.52 -18.14
CA ASN A 183 -1.12 1.59 -18.93
C ASN A 183 -1.74 2.94 -18.63
N TYR A 184 -3.07 3.04 -18.52
CA TYR A 184 -3.75 4.25 -18.13
C TYR A 184 -3.29 4.73 -16.77
N LEU A 185 -3.30 3.86 -15.75
CA LEU A 185 -2.92 4.20 -14.38
C LEU A 185 -1.46 4.63 -14.28
N SER A 186 -0.52 3.92 -14.90
CA SER A 186 0.90 4.28 -14.88
C SER A 186 1.17 5.66 -15.53
N ASN A 187 0.32 6.08 -16.47
CA ASN A 187 0.44 7.37 -17.13
C ASN A 187 -0.27 8.52 -16.42
N THR A 188 -1.20 8.23 -15.51
CA THR A 188 -2.09 9.25 -14.92
C THR A 188 -2.02 9.34 -13.40
N CYS A 189 -1.51 8.30 -12.69
CA CYS A 189 -1.49 8.28 -11.23
C CYS A 189 -0.50 9.28 -10.64
N LEU A 190 -0.90 9.92 -9.53
CA LEU A 190 -0.05 10.78 -8.70
C LEU A 190 -0.50 10.65 -7.25
N SER A 191 0.41 10.29 -6.36
CA SER A 191 0.15 10.19 -4.93
C SER A 191 0.46 11.51 -4.24
N LEU A 192 -0.55 12.04 -3.54
CA LEU A 192 -0.46 13.25 -2.73
C LEU A 192 0.08 12.93 -1.33
N PRO A 193 0.65 13.92 -0.61
CA PRO A 193 1.13 13.72 0.75
C PRO A 193 0.03 13.20 1.66
N ILE A 194 0.30 12.10 2.36
CA ILE A 194 -0.62 11.57 3.37
C ILE A 194 0.16 10.80 4.44
N HIS A 195 0.04 11.24 5.70
CA HIS A 195 0.59 10.54 6.87
C HIS A 195 -0.17 10.95 8.14
N PRO A 196 -0.06 10.20 9.25
CA PRO A 196 -0.87 10.46 10.45
C PRO A 196 -0.69 11.86 11.06
N PHE A 197 0.45 12.49 10.83
CA PHE A 197 0.82 13.79 11.42
C PHE A 197 0.74 14.95 10.42
N LEU A 198 0.18 14.72 9.22
CA LEU A 198 -0.11 15.82 8.30
C LEU A 198 -1.23 16.67 8.89
N SER A 199 -1.03 17.99 8.92
CA SER A 199 -2.08 18.90 9.41
C SER A 199 -3.15 19.12 8.33
N GLU A 200 -4.38 19.39 8.77
CA GLU A 200 -5.47 19.78 7.86
C GLU A 200 -5.10 21.03 7.05
N LYS A 201 -4.42 22.00 7.68
CA LYS A 201 -3.90 23.19 7.02
C LYS A 201 -2.95 22.86 5.86
N ASP A 202 -2.05 21.90 6.06
CA ASP A 202 -1.11 21.49 5.00
C ASP A 202 -1.83 20.71 3.90
N ALA A 203 -2.80 19.88 4.24
CA ALA A 203 -3.65 19.21 3.26
C ALA A 203 -4.46 20.22 2.41
N LEU A 204 -5.04 21.26 3.04
CA LEU A 204 -5.71 22.34 2.34
C LEU A 204 -4.75 23.14 1.44
N LYS A 205 -3.49 23.34 1.85
CA LYS A 205 -2.47 23.95 0.97
C LYS A 205 -2.26 23.12 -0.30
N VAL A 206 -2.21 21.78 -0.21
CA VAL A 206 -2.13 20.89 -1.36
C VAL A 206 -3.34 21.07 -2.27
N CYS A 207 -4.55 21.07 -1.70
CA CYS A 207 -5.79 21.28 -2.45
C CYS A 207 -5.78 22.62 -3.21
N ASN A 208 -5.43 23.71 -2.53
CA ASN A 208 -5.41 25.05 -3.12
C ASN A 208 -4.43 25.12 -4.32
N VAL A 209 -3.26 24.51 -4.22
CA VAL A 209 -2.31 24.46 -5.35
C VAL A 209 -2.93 23.74 -6.54
N ILE A 210 -3.61 22.61 -6.31
CA ILE A 210 -4.22 21.82 -7.38
C ILE A 210 -5.42 22.57 -8.00
N GLN A 211 -6.28 23.18 -7.18
CA GLN A 211 -7.46 23.95 -7.64
C GLN A 211 -7.10 25.17 -8.51
N ASN A 212 -5.94 25.77 -8.29
CA ASN A 212 -5.47 26.92 -9.05
C ASN A 212 -4.73 26.56 -10.35
N ILE A 213 -4.74 25.29 -10.74
CA ILE A 213 -4.17 24.86 -12.03
C ILE A 213 -5.18 25.19 -13.16
N SER A 214 -4.90 26.22 -13.89
CA SER A 214 -5.66 26.65 -15.08
C SER A 214 -5.21 25.93 -16.37
#